data_206566894f85ba90026d15754a881e2e
#
_entry.id   206566894f85ba90026d15754a881e2e
#
_cell.length_a   1.000
_cell.length_b   1.000
_cell.length_c   1.000
_cell.angle_alpha   90.00
_cell.angle_beta   90.00
_cell.angle_gamma   90.00
#
_symmetry.space_group_name_H-M   'P 1'
#
loop_
_entity.id
_entity.type
_entity.pdbx_description
1 polymer ?
#
loop_
_entity_poly.entity_id
_entity_poly.type
_entity_poly.pdbx_seq_one_letter_code
_entity_poly.pdbx_strand_id
1 'polypeptide(L)'
;MKHINVIGAGLAGCEACYQLSKRNIPVHLFEMKPKKYSPAHSYDGFAELVCSNSLRSDRLENAVGLLKEELRLLDSLVMRAADATRVPAGGALAVNRKEFSDYITKAIKSDPNVTIIEEEMTKIPEDEITIVATGPLTSDAMADYIARLTGSKHLHFFDAAAPIVTRQSIDFSRAYTASRYDRGSDYVNCPMEIDEYTAFYRELINAQCVELKSFEGNNVFEGCMPVEVMAKRGEKTLLFGPLKPVGLIDPHTGKEPYAVVQLRKEDKEGTMYNLVGFQTHLKFGEQKRVFSMIPGLKEAEFIRYGVMHRNTYINSPKLLNDHYQLLKNPNIYFAGQITGVEGYVESTASGYYCAISAASQFLGEELPILSDCKIGRAHV
;
A
#
# COMPACT_ATOMS: atom_id res chain seq x y z
N MET A 1 -6.92 -26.52 22.22
CA MET A 1 -6.78 -27.07 20.85
C MET A 1 -5.52 -26.52 20.23
N LYS A 2 -4.85 -27.29 19.38
CA LYS A 2 -3.73 -26.74 18.60
C LYS A 2 -4.27 -25.66 17.63
N HIS A 3 -3.57 -24.57 17.45
CA HIS A 3 -3.90 -23.45 16.58
C HIS A 3 -2.65 -22.88 15.94
N ILE A 4 -2.82 -22.03 14.96
CA ILE A 4 -1.74 -21.22 14.36
C ILE A 4 -1.93 -19.75 14.78
N ASN A 5 -0.86 -19.11 15.21
CA ASN A 5 -0.88 -17.69 15.53
C ASN A 5 -0.63 -16.86 14.28
N VAL A 6 -1.39 -15.77 14.12
CA VAL A 6 -1.16 -14.74 13.10
C VAL A 6 -1.04 -13.40 13.82
N ILE A 7 0.06 -12.68 13.61
CA ILE A 7 0.32 -11.39 14.25
C ILE A 7 0.18 -10.28 13.21
N GLY A 8 -0.84 -9.44 13.36
CA GLY A 8 -1.18 -8.33 12.47
C GLY A 8 -2.32 -8.66 11.50
N ALA A 9 -3.38 -7.84 11.55
CA ALA A 9 -4.55 -7.94 10.68
C ALA A 9 -4.45 -7.01 9.44
N GLY A 10 -3.25 -6.91 8.84
CA GLY A 10 -3.03 -6.30 7.53
C GLY A 10 -3.46 -7.23 6.39
N LEU A 11 -3.12 -6.86 5.14
CA LEU A 11 -3.47 -7.66 3.95
C LEU A 11 -2.96 -9.11 4.05
N ALA A 12 -1.67 -9.27 4.35
CA ALA A 12 -1.05 -10.60 4.45
C ALA A 12 -1.63 -11.43 5.60
N GLY A 13 -1.86 -10.81 6.76
CA GLY A 13 -2.41 -11.52 7.92
C GLY A 13 -3.86 -11.95 7.73
N CYS A 14 -4.72 -11.07 7.17
CA CYS A 14 -6.10 -11.42 6.86
C CYS A 14 -6.20 -12.52 5.80
N GLU A 15 -5.37 -12.45 4.76
CA GLU A 15 -5.29 -13.51 3.76
C GLU A 15 -4.85 -14.84 4.39
N ALA A 16 -3.83 -14.79 5.26
CA ALA A 16 -3.34 -15.98 5.96
C ALA A 16 -4.44 -16.59 6.86
N CYS A 17 -5.12 -15.79 7.66
CA CYS A 17 -6.23 -16.27 8.50
C CYS A 17 -7.30 -16.96 7.66
N TYR A 18 -7.71 -16.33 6.57
CA TYR A 18 -8.75 -16.88 5.69
C TYR A 18 -8.32 -18.22 5.07
N GLN A 19 -7.09 -18.32 4.58
CA GLN A 19 -6.59 -19.56 3.97
C GLN A 19 -6.39 -20.70 4.98
N LEU A 20 -6.02 -20.39 6.21
CA LEU A 20 -5.94 -21.36 7.31
C LEU A 20 -7.34 -21.85 7.72
N SER A 21 -8.30 -20.93 7.89
CA SER A 21 -9.67 -21.26 8.23
C SER A 21 -10.35 -22.15 7.20
N LYS A 22 -10.14 -21.89 5.88
CA LYS A 22 -10.61 -22.77 4.80
C LYS A 22 -10.14 -24.22 4.91
N ARG A 23 -9.04 -24.46 5.64
CA ARG A 23 -8.47 -25.78 5.92
C ARG A 23 -8.89 -26.32 7.28
N ASN A 24 -9.90 -25.68 7.90
CA ASN A 24 -10.40 -26.00 9.25
C ASN A 24 -9.30 -25.96 10.33
N ILE A 25 -8.30 -25.11 10.17
CA ILE A 25 -7.25 -24.88 11.16
C ILE A 25 -7.65 -23.71 12.04
N PRO A 26 -7.75 -23.89 13.38
CA PRO A 26 -8.01 -22.78 14.30
C PRO A 26 -6.89 -21.74 14.28
N VAL A 27 -7.27 -20.47 14.27
CA VAL A 27 -6.35 -19.33 14.19
C VAL A 27 -6.54 -18.40 15.37
N HIS A 28 -5.46 -17.99 15.99
CA HIS A 28 -5.43 -16.83 16.90
C HIS A 28 -4.84 -15.64 16.16
N LEU A 29 -5.68 -14.65 15.84
CA LEU A 29 -5.29 -13.41 15.18
C LEU A 29 -5.07 -12.31 16.23
N PHE A 30 -3.83 -11.84 16.34
CA PHE A 30 -3.46 -10.73 17.21
C PHE A 30 -3.41 -9.43 16.39
N GLU A 31 -4.19 -8.44 16.82
CA GLU A 31 -4.21 -7.11 16.21
C GLU A 31 -4.19 -6.04 17.31
N MET A 32 -3.30 -5.07 17.17
CA MET A 32 -3.15 -4.01 18.19
C MET A 32 -4.29 -2.98 18.15
N LYS A 33 -4.96 -2.81 17.00
CA LYS A 33 -6.13 -1.95 16.90
C LYS A 33 -7.36 -2.60 17.53
N PRO A 34 -8.29 -1.85 18.11
CA PRO A 34 -8.32 -0.38 18.21
C PRO A 34 -7.54 0.19 19.42
N LYS A 35 -6.88 -0.65 20.24
CA LYS A 35 -6.19 -0.18 21.45
C LYS A 35 -4.94 0.65 21.15
N LYS A 36 -4.26 0.36 20.05
CA LYS A 36 -3.06 1.07 19.60
C LYS A 36 -3.04 1.18 18.09
N TYR A 37 -2.68 2.36 17.59
CA TYR A 37 -2.55 2.62 16.15
C TYR A 37 -1.09 2.84 15.78
N SER A 38 -0.73 2.48 14.55
CA SER A 38 0.51 2.92 13.94
C SER A 38 0.38 4.39 13.47
N PRO A 39 1.48 5.09 13.17
CA PRO A 39 1.42 6.48 12.72
C PRO A 39 0.59 6.73 11.46
N ALA A 40 0.34 5.72 10.62
CA ALA A 40 -0.38 5.86 9.37
C ALA A 40 -1.79 5.27 9.37
N HIS A 41 -2.13 4.43 10.35
CA HIS A 41 -3.47 3.88 10.47
C HIS A 41 -4.39 4.84 11.24
N SER A 42 -5.64 4.94 10.80
CA SER A 42 -6.67 5.80 11.40
C SER A 42 -8.05 5.14 11.48
N TYR A 43 -8.17 3.92 10.94
CA TYR A 43 -9.41 3.18 10.88
C TYR A 43 -9.31 1.86 11.65
N ASP A 44 -10.37 1.50 12.38
CA ASP A 44 -10.40 0.29 13.24
C ASP A 44 -10.44 -1.01 12.43
N GLY A 45 -10.89 -0.93 11.18
CA GLY A 45 -11.02 -2.09 10.30
C GLY A 45 -9.67 -2.73 9.96
N PHE A 46 -9.74 -4.01 9.57
CA PHE A 46 -8.58 -4.77 9.12
C PHE A 46 -8.19 -4.40 7.68
N ALA A 47 -6.98 -4.74 7.27
CA ALA A 47 -6.46 -4.51 5.93
C ALA A 47 -6.63 -3.06 5.43
N GLU A 48 -6.47 -2.06 6.31
CA GLU A 48 -6.53 -0.65 5.95
C GLU A 48 -5.43 -0.29 4.95
N LEU A 49 -5.80 0.30 3.81
CA LEU A 49 -4.87 0.76 2.78
C LEU A 49 -4.35 2.17 3.12
N VAL A 50 -3.13 2.28 3.59
CA VAL A 50 -2.58 3.54 4.13
C VAL A 50 -1.95 4.46 3.08
N CYS A 51 -1.32 3.92 2.03
CA CYS A 51 -0.61 4.71 1.02
C CYS A 51 -1.55 5.14 -0.12
N SER A 52 -2.15 4.18 -0.82
CA SER A 52 -2.98 4.39 -2.01
C SER A 52 -4.21 3.50 -1.95
N ASN A 53 -5.31 3.90 -2.63
CA ASN A 53 -6.45 3.01 -2.84
C ASN A 53 -6.30 2.16 -4.10
N SER A 54 -5.19 2.23 -4.80
CA SER A 54 -4.91 1.47 -6.01
C SER A 54 -4.08 0.23 -5.73
N LEU A 55 -4.52 -0.89 -6.28
CA LEU A 55 -3.80 -2.15 -6.36
C LEU A 55 -3.01 -2.28 -7.67
N ARG A 56 -2.68 -1.14 -8.32
CA ARG A 56 -1.96 -1.07 -9.61
C ARG A 56 -2.76 -1.65 -10.79
N SER A 57 -2.08 -1.92 -11.92
CA SER A 57 -2.70 -2.44 -13.15
C SER A 57 -3.45 -3.74 -12.92
N ASP A 58 -4.65 -3.85 -13.53
CA ASP A 58 -5.49 -5.07 -13.54
C ASP A 58 -5.38 -5.84 -14.86
N ARG A 59 -4.46 -5.46 -15.74
CA ARG A 59 -4.27 -6.08 -17.05
C ARG A 59 -3.36 -7.30 -16.94
N LEU A 60 -3.75 -8.39 -17.59
CA LEU A 60 -3.00 -9.67 -17.57
C LEU A 60 -1.60 -9.57 -18.18
N GLU A 61 -1.39 -8.60 -19.08
CA GLU A 61 -0.09 -8.35 -19.71
C GLU A 61 0.93 -7.73 -18.73
N ASN A 62 0.48 -7.30 -17.56
CA ASN A 62 1.34 -6.78 -16.51
C ASN A 62 1.52 -7.82 -15.41
N ALA A 63 2.75 -7.95 -14.90
CA ALA A 63 3.08 -8.92 -13.85
C ALA A 63 2.12 -8.85 -12.65
N VAL A 64 1.81 -7.63 -12.16
CA VAL A 64 0.89 -7.46 -11.02
C VAL A 64 -0.56 -7.80 -11.39
N GLY A 65 -0.98 -7.64 -12.63
CA GLY A 65 -2.30 -8.06 -13.11
C GLY A 65 -2.40 -9.59 -13.19
N LEU A 66 -1.36 -10.24 -13.69
CA LEU A 66 -1.28 -11.70 -13.71
C LEU A 66 -1.30 -12.28 -12.30
N LEU A 67 -0.53 -11.71 -11.37
CA LEU A 67 -0.53 -12.14 -9.95
C LEU A 67 -1.93 -12.00 -9.31
N LYS A 68 -2.68 -10.94 -9.64
CA LYS A 68 -4.07 -10.80 -9.17
C LYS A 68 -4.96 -11.92 -9.68
N GLU A 69 -4.83 -12.27 -10.96
CA GLU A 69 -5.63 -13.35 -11.53
C GLU A 69 -5.28 -14.70 -10.92
N GLU A 70 -4.01 -14.98 -10.68
CA GLU A 70 -3.60 -16.16 -9.92
C GLU A 70 -4.26 -16.21 -8.53
N LEU A 71 -4.25 -15.08 -7.81
CA LEU A 71 -4.88 -14.99 -6.49
C LEU A 71 -6.42 -15.13 -6.57
N ARG A 72 -7.08 -14.64 -7.63
CA ARG A 72 -8.52 -14.87 -7.87
C ARG A 72 -8.82 -16.35 -8.05
N LEU A 73 -8.05 -17.04 -8.89
CA LEU A 73 -8.17 -18.48 -9.11
C LEU A 73 -7.92 -19.30 -7.84
N LEU A 74 -7.07 -18.80 -6.95
CA LEU A 74 -6.78 -19.40 -5.64
C LEU A 74 -7.80 -19.00 -4.55
N ASP A 75 -8.85 -18.26 -4.90
CA ASP A 75 -9.91 -17.80 -4.00
C ASP A 75 -9.37 -16.95 -2.84
N SER A 76 -8.61 -15.90 -3.17
CA SER A 76 -8.10 -14.92 -2.20
C SER A 76 -9.22 -14.06 -1.62
N LEU A 77 -9.26 -13.89 -0.31
CA LEU A 77 -10.18 -12.98 0.38
C LEU A 77 -9.94 -11.53 -0.04
N VAL A 78 -8.67 -11.13 -0.12
CA VAL A 78 -8.28 -9.76 -0.47
C VAL A 78 -8.71 -9.43 -1.90
N MET A 79 -8.57 -10.36 -2.84
CA MET A 79 -9.02 -10.15 -4.22
C MET A 79 -10.54 -10.09 -4.33
N ARG A 80 -11.28 -10.93 -3.60
CA ARG A 80 -12.75 -10.84 -3.54
C ARG A 80 -13.23 -9.50 -2.99
N ALA A 81 -12.59 -9.02 -1.94
CA ALA A 81 -12.89 -7.69 -1.38
C ALA A 81 -12.59 -6.58 -2.39
N ALA A 82 -11.44 -6.66 -3.09
CA ALA A 82 -11.05 -5.68 -4.08
C ALA A 82 -12.05 -5.60 -5.26
N ASP A 83 -12.46 -6.74 -5.78
CA ASP A 83 -13.42 -6.78 -6.88
C ASP A 83 -14.82 -6.31 -6.45
N ALA A 84 -15.25 -6.59 -5.21
CA ALA A 84 -16.54 -6.14 -4.67
C ALA A 84 -16.61 -4.63 -4.38
N THR A 85 -15.47 -4.00 -4.12
CA THR A 85 -15.40 -2.59 -3.69
C THR A 85 -14.68 -1.68 -4.70
N ARG A 86 -14.62 -2.13 -5.95
CA ARG A 86 -13.96 -1.46 -7.07
C ARG A 86 -14.51 -0.06 -7.30
N VAL A 87 -13.61 0.89 -7.54
CA VAL A 87 -13.93 2.23 -8.02
C VAL A 87 -13.28 2.47 -9.40
N PRO A 88 -13.85 3.36 -10.24
CA PRO A 88 -13.30 3.64 -11.56
C PRO A 88 -11.87 4.19 -11.49
N ALA A 89 -10.94 3.56 -12.22
CA ALA A 89 -9.52 3.93 -12.26
C ALA A 89 -8.83 3.50 -13.56
N GLY A 90 -9.52 3.54 -14.70
CA GLY A 90 -8.99 3.14 -16.00
C GLY A 90 -8.53 1.69 -16.03
N GLY A 91 -7.26 1.46 -16.38
CA GLY A 91 -6.67 0.12 -16.42
C GLY A 91 -6.13 -0.40 -15.07
N ALA A 92 -6.33 0.36 -13.98
CA ALA A 92 -5.92 -0.04 -12.64
C ALA A 92 -7.11 -0.62 -11.85
N LEU A 93 -6.82 -1.49 -10.89
CA LEU A 93 -7.77 -1.89 -9.85
C LEU A 93 -7.63 -0.92 -8.68
N ALA A 94 -8.62 -0.06 -8.49
CA ALA A 94 -8.72 0.79 -7.30
C ALA A 94 -9.99 0.44 -6.53
N VAL A 95 -9.99 0.70 -5.22
CA VAL A 95 -11.07 0.31 -4.32
C VAL A 95 -11.52 1.49 -3.46
N ASN A 96 -12.78 1.45 -3.00
CA ASN A 96 -13.22 2.26 -1.88
C ASN A 96 -12.54 1.72 -0.61
N ARG A 97 -11.64 2.51 0.00
CA ARG A 97 -10.79 2.05 1.11
C ARG A 97 -11.60 1.53 2.29
N LYS A 98 -12.66 2.26 2.64
CA LYS A 98 -13.48 1.90 3.80
C LYS A 98 -14.27 0.62 3.54
N GLU A 99 -14.98 0.54 2.43
CA GLU A 99 -15.75 -0.65 2.05
C GLU A 99 -14.85 -1.90 1.92
N PHE A 100 -13.66 -1.73 1.36
CA PHE A 100 -12.66 -2.79 1.24
C PHE A 100 -12.23 -3.33 2.61
N SER A 101 -11.87 -2.44 3.53
CA SER A 101 -11.51 -2.80 4.89
C SER A 101 -12.69 -3.43 5.64
N ASP A 102 -13.90 -2.87 5.51
CA ASP A 102 -15.12 -3.40 6.12
C ASP A 102 -15.45 -4.81 5.62
N TYR A 103 -15.30 -5.06 4.31
CA TYR A 103 -15.53 -6.38 3.72
C TYR A 103 -14.62 -7.44 4.35
N ILE A 104 -13.32 -7.17 4.41
CA ILE A 104 -12.32 -8.10 4.98
C ILE A 104 -12.56 -8.26 6.48
N THR A 105 -12.78 -7.16 7.20
CA THR A 105 -13.06 -7.17 8.64
C THR A 105 -14.25 -8.05 8.97
N LYS A 106 -15.35 -7.87 8.22
CA LYS A 106 -16.57 -8.69 8.41
C LYS A 106 -16.31 -10.16 8.15
N ALA A 107 -15.59 -10.50 7.07
CA ALA A 107 -15.28 -11.87 6.73
C ALA A 107 -14.47 -12.56 7.84
N ILE A 108 -13.41 -11.91 8.33
CA ILE A 108 -12.56 -12.46 9.40
C ILE A 108 -13.27 -12.52 10.75
N LYS A 109 -14.02 -11.46 11.14
CA LYS A 109 -14.76 -11.43 12.42
C LYS A 109 -15.91 -12.42 12.50
N SER A 110 -16.50 -12.81 11.36
CA SER A 110 -17.58 -13.78 11.30
C SER A 110 -17.10 -15.24 11.16
N ASP A 111 -15.80 -15.46 11.02
CA ASP A 111 -15.24 -16.79 10.81
C ASP A 111 -15.10 -17.54 12.15
N PRO A 112 -15.79 -18.70 12.33
CA PRO A 112 -15.78 -19.44 13.59
C PRO A 112 -14.41 -20.05 13.95
N ASN A 113 -13.51 -20.21 12.97
CA ASN A 113 -12.17 -20.73 13.20
C ASN A 113 -11.16 -19.66 13.61
N VAL A 114 -11.54 -18.36 13.56
CA VAL A 114 -10.64 -17.25 13.87
C VAL A 114 -11.02 -16.64 15.22
N THR A 115 -10.12 -16.75 16.18
CA THR A 115 -10.22 -16.04 17.46
C THR A 115 -9.41 -14.75 17.39
N ILE A 116 -10.07 -13.61 17.48
CA ILE A 116 -9.43 -12.29 17.44
C ILE A 116 -9.03 -11.88 18.85
N ILE A 117 -7.75 -11.49 19.00
CA ILE A 117 -7.16 -11.02 20.24
C ILE A 117 -6.68 -9.59 20.00
N GLU A 118 -7.42 -8.62 20.50
CA GLU A 118 -7.11 -7.20 20.37
C GLU A 118 -5.99 -6.81 21.36
N GLU A 119 -4.76 -7.14 20.99
CA GLU A 119 -3.58 -6.90 21.82
C GLU A 119 -2.34 -6.67 20.95
N GLU A 120 -1.47 -5.75 21.40
CA GLU A 120 -0.14 -5.60 20.82
C GLU A 120 0.76 -6.76 21.26
N MET A 121 1.11 -7.62 20.31
CA MET A 121 2.14 -8.62 20.54
C MET A 121 3.52 -7.97 20.54
N THR A 122 4.27 -8.18 21.61
CA THR A 122 5.64 -7.68 21.80
C THR A 122 6.70 -8.79 21.80
N LYS A 123 6.24 -10.05 21.72
CA LYS A 123 7.07 -11.26 21.64
C LYS A 123 6.38 -12.27 20.73
N ILE A 124 7.14 -13.11 20.06
CA ILE A 124 6.64 -14.19 19.22
C ILE A 124 6.70 -15.49 20.03
N PRO A 125 5.61 -16.29 20.09
CA PRO A 125 5.64 -17.64 20.65
C PRO A 125 6.59 -18.54 19.81
N GLU A 126 7.71 -18.95 20.36
CA GLU A 126 8.75 -19.67 19.61
C GLU A 126 8.48 -21.17 19.47
N ASP A 127 7.64 -21.73 20.36
CA ASP A 127 7.25 -23.15 20.37
C ASP A 127 5.98 -23.45 19.56
N GLU A 128 5.33 -22.42 19.02
CA GLU A 128 4.08 -22.52 18.28
C GLU A 128 4.23 -22.01 16.84
N ILE A 129 3.52 -22.60 15.89
CA ILE A 129 3.51 -22.09 14.53
C ILE A 129 2.90 -20.68 14.52
N THR A 130 3.71 -19.70 14.12
CA THR A 130 3.34 -18.29 14.15
C THR A 130 3.69 -17.59 12.84
N ILE A 131 2.72 -16.94 12.21
CA ILE A 131 2.89 -16.09 11.04
C ILE A 131 2.97 -14.63 11.49
N VAL A 132 4.13 -14.01 11.32
CA VAL A 132 4.36 -12.59 11.61
C VAL A 132 4.03 -11.78 10.37
N ALA A 133 2.88 -11.11 10.38
CA ALA A 133 2.32 -10.32 9.28
C ALA A 133 2.09 -8.85 9.69
N THR A 134 2.98 -8.31 10.53
CA THR A 134 2.85 -6.97 11.13
C THR A 134 3.06 -5.82 10.15
N GLY A 135 3.49 -6.15 8.93
CA GLY A 135 3.65 -5.17 7.86
C GLY A 135 4.81 -4.18 8.10
N PRO A 136 4.83 -3.09 7.32
CA PRO A 136 5.94 -2.13 7.34
C PRO A 136 5.92 -1.22 8.58
N LEU A 137 4.77 -1.09 9.23
CA LEU A 137 4.53 -0.25 10.40
C LEU A 137 4.51 -1.09 11.70
N THR A 138 5.34 -2.11 11.74
CA THR A 138 5.58 -2.94 12.93
C THR A 138 5.92 -2.07 14.13
N SER A 139 5.29 -2.33 15.28
CA SER A 139 5.53 -1.57 16.50
C SER A 139 6.99 -1.66 16.95
N ASP A 140 7.49 -0.63 17.61
CA ASP A 140 8.89 -0.58 18.07
C ASP A 140 9.23 -1.78 18.96
N ALA A 141 8.32 -2.16 19.86
CA ALA A 141 8.53 -3.28 20.78
C ALA A 141 8.66 -4.62 20.02
N MET A 142 7.81 -4.87 19.02
CA MET A 142 7.92 -6.07 18.17
C MET A 142 9.14 -5.99 17.27
N ALA A 143 9.46 -4.84 16.70
CA ALA A 143 10.64 -4.64 15.88
C ALA A 143 11.92 -4.95 16.68
N ASP A 144 12.04 -4.42 17.90
CA ASP A 144 13.16 -4.73 18.79
C ASP A 144 13.25 -6.21 19.15
N TYR A 145 12.11 -6.87 19.33
CA TYR A 145 12.10 -8.32 19.57
C TYR A 145 12.60 -9.09 18.34
N ILE A 146 12.10 -8.78 17.15
CA ILE A 146 12.53 -9.42 15.89
C ILE A 146 14.04 -9.20 15.66
N ALA A 147 14.56 -8.00 15.93
CA ALA A 147 15.99 -7.72 15.81
C ALA A 147 16.85 -8.60 16.73
N ARG A 148 16.41 -8.81 17.98
CA ARG A 148 17.09 -9.74 18.91
C ARG A 148 16.99 -11.18 18.46
N LEU A 149 15.81 -11.64 18.06
CA LEU A 149 15.55 -13.01 17.60
C LEU A 149 16.41 -13.38 16.38
N THR A 150 16.48 -12.48 15.42
CA THR A 150 17.21 -12.69 14.16
C THR A 150 18.71 -12.43 14.31
N GLY A 151 19.12 -11.66 15.32
CA GLY A 151 20.50 -11.16 15.47
C GLY A 151 20.88 -10.14 14.39
N SER A 152 19.89 -9.56 13.71
CA SER A 152 20.07 -8.60 12.61
C SER A 152 19.40 -7.27 12.91
N LYS A 153 20.05 -6.17 12.50
CA LYS A 153 19.39 -4.88 12.48
C LYS A 153 18.34 -4.86 11.38
N HIS A 154 17.20 -4.21 11.66
CA HIS A 154 16.19 -3.95 10.63
C HIS A 154 16.75 -3.07 9.54
N LEU A 155 16.27 -3.31 8.33
CA LEU A 155 16.39 -2.39 7.22
C LEU A 155 15.18 -1.45 7.25
N HIS A 156 15.41 -0.22 6.85
CA HIS A 156 14.35 0.79 6.82
C HIS A 156 14.36 1.50 5.47
N PHE A 157 13.17 1.82 4.99
CA PHE A 157 12.98 2.80 3.92
C PHE A 157 11.82 3.72 4.27
N PHE A 158 11.76 4.87 3.62
CA PHE A 158 10.71 5.84 3.84
C PHE A 158 9.68 5.75 2.72
N ASP A 159 8.42 5.74 3.11
CA ASP A 159 7.27 5.82 2.23
C ASP A 159 6.46 7.08 2.57
N ALA A 160 5.80 7.63 1.57
CA ALA A 160 4.97 8.81 1.74
C ALA A 160 3.58 8.58 1.14
N ALA A 161 2.54 9.02 1.84
CA ALA A 161 1.19 9.04 1.33
C ALA A 161 0.93 10.32 0.52
N ALA A 162 0.05 10.24 -0.46
CA ALA A 162 -0.42 11.40 -1.23
C ALA A 162 -1.63 12.07 -0.54
N PRO A 163 -1.82 13.39 -0.72
CA PRO A 163 -2.96 14.11 -0.16
C PRO A 163 -4.28 13.74 -0.85
N ILE A 164 -5.38 13.98 -0.11
CA ILE A 164 -6.75 13.79 -0.57
C ILE A 164 -7.51 15.12 -0.43
N VAL A 165 -8.25 15.51 -1.47
CA VAL A 165 -9.06 16.72 -1.53
C VAL A 165 -10.54 16.40 -1.73
N THR A 166 -11.44 17.32 -1.31
CA THR A 166 -12.87 17.20 -1.59
C THR A 166 -13.17 17.55 -3.03
N ARG A 167 -14.17 16.90 -3.63
CA ARG A 167 -14.64 17.24 -4.97
C ARG A 167 -15.12 18.68 -5.08
N GLN A 168 -15.81 19.18 -4.04
CA GLN A 168 -16.42 20.51 -4.04
C GLN A 168 -15.39 21.63 -4.12
N SER A 169 -14.16 21.36 -3.69
CA SER A 169 -13.06 22.33 -3.72
C SER A 169 -12.23 22.29 -5.01
N ILE A 170 -12.56 21.39 -5.96
CA ILE A 170 -11.91 21.34 -7.28
C ILE A 170 -12.58 22.33 -8.22
N ASP A 171 -11.80 23.19 -8.86
CA ASP A 171 -12.28 24.12 -9.86
C ASP A 171 -12.42 23.44 -11.24
N PHE A 172 -13.63 23.01 -11.56
CA PHE A 172 -13.96 22.38 -12.84
C PHE A 172 -14.03 23.37 -14.04
N SER A 173 -13.86 24.65 -13.82
CA SER A 173 -13.63 25.58 -14.94
C SER A 173 -12.22 25.47 -15.51
N ARG A 174 -11.30 24.92 -14.73
CA ARG A 174 -9.90 24.67 -15.10
C ARG A 174 -9.60 23.18 -15.22
N ALA A 175 -10.26 22.33 -14.45
CA ALA A 175 -10.08 20.88 -14.47
C ALA A 175 -11.12 20.21 -15.39
N TYR A 176 -10.76 19.05 -15.93
CA TYR A 176 -11.65 18.25 -16.78
C TYR A 176 -11.52 16.75 -16.50
N THR A 177 -12.54 15.97 -16.88
CA THR A 177 -12.54 14.52 -16.70
C THR A 177 -12.11 13.82 -18.00
N ALA A 178 -11.06 13.00 -17.93
CA ALA A 178 -10.60 12.16 -19.03
C ALA A 178 -9.67 11.06 -18.51
N SER A 179 -9.55 9.98 -19.27
CA SER A 179 -8.47 9.01 -19.13
C SER A 179 -7.53 9.08 -20.33
N ARG A 180 -6.26 8.74 -20.14
CA ARG A 180 -5.25 8.83 -21.21
C ARG A 180 -5.64 7.99 -22.42
N TYR A 181 -5.33 8.50 -23.61
CA TYR A 181 -5.56 7.82 -24.90
C TYR A 181 -7.04 7.50 -25.15
N ASP A 182 -7.92 8.41 -24.72
CA ASP A 182 -9.38 8.33 -24.88
C ASP A 182 -9.99 7.02 -24.34
N ARG A 183 -9.46 6.56 -23.19
CA ARG A 183 -9.89 5.31 -22.54
C ARG A 183 -10.89 5.53 -21.41
N GLY A 184 -11.82 6.47 -21.59
CA GLY A 184 -12.83 6.82 -20.59
C GLY A 184 -12.58 8.13 -19.88
N SER A 185 -13.26 8.36 -18.73
CA SER A 185 -13.28 9.63 -18.00
C SER A 185 -13.09 9.43 -16.48
N ASP A 186 -12.27 8.48 -16.08
CA ASP A 186 -12.18 8.07 -14.68
C ASP A 186 -11.34 9.02 -13.81
N TYR A 187 -10.51 9.86 -14.43
CA TYR A 187 -9.64 10.80 -13.73
C TYR A 187 -10.09 12.23 -13.93
N VAL A 188 -9.95 13.05 -12.89
CA VAL A 188 -9.98 14.51 -13.03
C VAL A 188 -8.55 14.98 -13.32
N ASN A 189 -8.39 15.82 -14.34
CA ASN A 189 -7.11 16.32 -14.79
C ASN A 189 -7.03 17.82 -14.55
N CYS A 190 -6.00 18.28 -13.86
CA CYS A 190 -5.70 19.69 -13.63
C CYS A 190 -4.51 20.08 -14.53
N PRO A 191 -4.78 20.72 -15.69
CA PRO A 191 -3.75 21.12 -16.64
C PRO A 191 -2.98 22.32 -16.12
N MET A 192 -1.71 22.42 -16.52
CA MET A 192 -0.86 23.58 -16.29
C MET A 192 -0.18 24.00 -17.59
N GLU A 193 -0.15 25.30 -17.85
CA GLU A 193 0.69 25.92 -18.87
C GLU A 193 2.14 25.99 -18.37
N ILE A 194 3.07 26.32 -19.29
CA ILE A 194 4.52 26.33 -18.98
C ILE A 194 4.87 27.30 -17.83
N ASP A 195 4.25 28.47 -17.77
CA ASP A 195 4.53 29.47 -16.74
C ASP A 195 3.98 29.00 -15.38
N GLU A 196 2.78 28.41 -15.36
CA GLU A 196 2.14 27.84 -14.17
C GLU A 196 2.99 26.67 -13.62
N TYR A 197 3.43 25.78 -14.50
CA TYR A 197 4.31 24.67 -14.12
C TYR A 197 5.66 25.17 -13.57
N THR A 198 6.28 26.14 -14.24
CA THR A 198 7.59 26.67 -13.82
C THR A 198 7.50 27.34 -12.44
N ALA A 199 6.43 28.08 -12.18
CA ALA A 199 6.17 28.69 -10.87
C ALA A 199 5.95 27.60 -9.80
N PHE A 200 5.09 26.62 -10.09
CA PHE A 200 4.85 25.46 -9.20
C PHE A 200 6.13 24.70 -8.90
N TYR A 201 6.93 24.37 -9.94
CA TYR A 201 8.17 23.61 -9.79
C TYR A 201 9.16 24.33 -8.85
N ARG A 202 9.35 25.67 -9.06
CA ARG A 202 10.26 26.46 -8.22
C ARG A 202 9.85 26.46 -6.76
N GLU A 203 8.57 26.60 -6.48
CA GLU A 203 8.03 26.57 -5.11
C GLU A 203 8.13 25.15 -4.51
N LEU A 204 7.89 24.11 -5.29
CA LEU A 204 7.98 22.72 -4.84
C LEU A 204 9.40 22.34 -4.39
N ILE A 205 10.43 22.68 -5.17
CA ILE A 205 11.82 22.32 -4.83
C ILE A 205 12.37 23.10 -3.62
N ASN A 206 11.80 24.28 -3.33
CA ASN A 206 12.19 25.15 -2.22
C ASN A 206 11.31 24.99 -0.98
N ALA A 207 10.25 24.18 -1.07
CA ALA A 207 9.30 24.00 0.03
C ALA A 207 9.95 23.28 1.23
N GLN A 208 9.48 23.63 2.43
CA GLN A 208 9.98 23.04 3.66
C GLN A 208 9.46 21.61 3.84
N CYS A 209 10.39 20.68 4.02
CA CYS A 209 10.12 19.29 4.34
C CYS A 209 10.12 19.05 5.86
N VAL A 210 9.52 17.94 6.28
CA VAL A 210 9.70 17.41 7.62
C VAL A 210 11.14 16.94 7.76
N GLU A 211 11.82 17.31 8.85
CA GLU A 211 13.19 16.87 9.11
C GLU A 211 13.23 15.37 9.41
N LEU A 212 14.06 14.65 8.63
CA LEU A 212 14.39 13.27 8.92
C LEU A 212 15.39 13.24 10.09
N LYS A 213 15.21 12.35 11.03
CA LYS A 213 16.21 12.15 12.08
C LYS A 213 17.53 11.69 11.45
N SER A 214 18.66 12.22 11.93
CA SER A 214 20.00 12.15 11.31
C SER A 214 20.57 10.73 11.08
N PHE A 215 19.97 9.69 11.65
CA PHE A 215 20.35 8.28 11.45
C PHE A 215 19.48 7.56 10.40
N GLU A 216 18.53 8.27 9.81
CA GLU A 216 17.62 7.77 8.77
C GLU A 216 18.27 8.08 7.42
N GLY A 217 18.97 7.09 6.84
CA GLY A 217 19.60 7.26 5.52
C GLY A 217 18.59 7.66 4.44
N ASN A 218 19.05 8.32 3.37
CA ASN A 218 18.23 8.80 2.23
C ASN A 218 17.65 7.66 1.34
N ASN A 219 17.41 6.48 1.88
CA ASN A 219 16.86 5.36 1.12
C ASN A 219 15.35 5.54 0.97
N VAL A 220 14.94 6.19 -0.11
CA VAL A 220 13.54 6.30 -0.53
C VAL A 220 13.30 5.24 -1.61
N PHE A 221 12.21 4.52 -1.49
CA PHE A 221 11.83 3.57 -2.52
C PHE A 221 11.38 4.28 -3.80
N GLU A 222 11.89 3.84 -4.96
CA GLU A 222 11.60 4.48 -6.27
C GLU A 222 10.09 4.57 -6.57
N GLY A 223 9.31 3.54 -6.23
CA GLY A 223 7.87 3.50 -6.50
C GLY A 223 7.03 4.44 -5.65
N CYS A 224 7.57 4.92 -4.51
CA CYS A 224 6.90 5.82 -3.57
C CYS A 224 7.71 7.10 -3.33
N MET A 225 8.56 7.47 -4.29
CA MET A 225 9.41 8.65 -4.17
C MET A 225 8.58 9.92 -4.04
N PRO A 226 8.85 10.76 -3.03
CA PRO A 226 8.18 12.03 -2.85
C PRO A 226 8.31 12.95 -4.06
N VAL A 227 7.24 13.65 -4.40
CA VAL A 227 7.17 14.50 -5.60
C VAL A 227 8.23 15.59 -5.62
N GLU A 228 8.56 16.18 -4.46
CA GLU A 228 9.63 17.17 -4.32
C GLU A 228 11.02 16.56 -4.46
N VAL A 229 11.21 15.28 -4.12
CA VAL A 229 12.48 14.57 -4.33
C VAL A 229 12.66 14.26 -5.82
N MET A 230 11.59 13.84 -6.52
CA MET A 230 11.59 13.70 -7.97
C MET A 230 11.90 15.02 -8.67
N ALA A 231 11.26 16.11 -8.23
CA ALA A 231 11.46 17.45 -8.78
C ALA A 231 12.94 17.89 -8.69
N LYS A 232 13.62 17.61 -7.59
CA LYS A 232 15.05 17.95 -7.39
C LYS A 232 15.99 17.22 -8.34
N ARG A 233 15.56 16.13 -9.00
CA ARG A 233 16.35 15.44 -10.03
C ARG A 233 16.43 16.21 -11.36
N GLY A 234 15.55 17.21 -11.55
CA GLY A 234 15.56 18.09 -12.73
C GLY A 234 14.17 18.59 -13.09
N GLU A 235 14.11 19.79 -13.67
CA GLU A 235 12.87 20.49 -14.00
C GLU A 235 11.89 19.65 -14.84
N LYS A 236 12.38 18.85 -15.77
CA LYS A 236 11.55 18.03 -16.64
C LYS A 236 11.20 16.65 -16.06
N THR A 237 11.76 16.26 -14.92
CA THR A 237 11.57 14.91 -14.36
C THR A 237 10.09 14.60 -14.12
N LEU A 238 9.34 15.54 -13.58
CA LEU A 238 7.91 15.37 -13.30
C LEU A 238 7.07 15.17 -14.57
N LEU A 239 7.49 15.73 -15.71
CA LEU A 239 6.80 15.61 -17.00
C LEU A 239 6.90 14.22 -17.63
N PHE A 240 7.86 13.41 -17.17
CA PHE A 240 7.98 11.98 -17.52
C PHE A 240 7.42 11.05 -16.46
N GLY A 241 6.97 11.61 -15.32
CA GLY A 241 6.43 10.93 -14.16
C GLY A 241 4.99 11.34 -13.85
N PRO A 242 4.72 11.83 -12.63
CA PRO A 242 3.37 12.10 -12.15
C PRO A 242 2.63 13.20 -12.92
N LEU A 243 3.33 14.14 -13.54
CA LEU A 243 2.74 15.26 -14.27
C LEU A 243 2.80 15.09 -15.80
N LYS A 244 3.01 13.88 -16.28
CA LYS A 244 3.08 13.58 -17.71
C LYS A 244 1.80 14.04 -18.45
N PRO A 245 1.88 14.88 -19.51
CA PRO A 245 0.69 15.34 -20.24
C PRO A 245 0.23 14.35 -21.32
N VAL A 246 1.14 13.53 -21.83
CA VAL A 246 0.95 12.68 -23.03
C VAL A 246 -0.34 11.84 -22.96
N GLY A 247 -1.12 11.92 -24.06
CA GLY A 247 -2.38 11.19 -24.22
C GLY A 247 -3.59 11.86 -23.54
N LEU A 248 -3.45 13.12 -23.14
CA LEU A 248 -4.54 13.95 -22.62
C LEU A 248 -4.68 15.21 -23.47
N ILE A 249 -5.90 15.50 -23.92
CA ILE A 249 -6.24 16.74 -24.61
C ILE A 249 -7.14 17.55 -23.69
N ASP A 250 -6.76 18.78 -23.42
CA ASP A 250 -7.56 19.70 -22.63
C ASP A 250 -8.76 20.18 -23.50
N PRO A 251 -10.00 19.89 -23.12
CA PRO A 251 -11.17 20.29 -23.89
C PRO A 251 -11.38 21.81 -23.95
N HIS A 252 -10.81 22.58 -23.02
CA HIS A 252 -10.90 24.04 -23.00
C HIS A 252 -10.00 24.69 -24.07
N THR A 253 -8.87 24.07 -24.39
CA THR A 253 -7.88 24.62 -25.34
C THR A 253 -7.80 23.81 -26.65
N GLY A 254 -8.29 22.57 -26.66
CA GLY A 254 -8.14 21.61 -27.77
C GLY A 254 -6.71 21.10 -27.96
N LYS A 255 -5.81 21.33 -27.01
CA LYS A 255 -4.38 20.99 -27.10
C LYS A 255 -3.94 20.11 -25.94
N GLU A 256 -2.82 19.43 -26.13
CA GLU A 256 -2.09 18.78 -25.04
C GLU A 256 -1.49 19.87 -24.13
N PRO A 257 -1.75 19.87 -22.82
CA PRO A 257 -1.19 20.85 -21.89
C PRO A 257 0.30 20.58 -21.66
N TYR A 258 1.02 21.54 -21.08
CA TYR A 258 2.44 21.38 -20.76
C TYR A 258 2.66 20.33 -19.64
N ALA A 259 1.82 20.38 -18.60
CA ALA A 259 1.83 19.41 -17.51
C ALA A 259 0.40 19.13 -17.04
N VAL A 260 0.16 17.96 -16.41
CA VAL A 260 -1.16 17.59 -15.88
C VAL A 260 -1.02 16.89 -14.54
N VAL A 261 -1.71 17.40 -13.53
CA VAL A 261 -1.92 16.66 -12.29
C VAL A 261 -3.21 15.86 -12.40
N GLN A 262 -3.11 14.54 -12.21
CA GLN A 262 -4.28 13.65 -12.23
C GLN A 262 -4.80 13.41 -10.82
N LEU A 263 -6.11 13.46 -10.66
CA LEU A 263 -6.82 13.14 -9.44
C LEU A 263 -7.64 11.87 -9.66
N ARG A 264 -7.57 10.94 -8.71
CA ARG A 264 -8.30 9.67 -8.74
C ARG A 264 -9.34 9.62 -7.64
N LYS A 265 -10.52 9.09 -7.93
CA LYS A 265 -11.59 8.89 -6.96
C LYS A 265 -11.12 7.98 -5.80
N GLU A 266 -11.49 8.35 -4.59
CA GLU A 266 -11.33 7.54 -3.39
C GLU A 266 -12.58 6.71 -3.06
N ASP A 267 -13.76 7.17 -3.55
CA ASP A 267 -15.06 6.53 -3.37
C ASP A 267 -15.83 6.40 -4.69
N LYS A 268 -16.90 5.62 -4.70
CA LYS A 268 -17.75 5.39 -5.89
C LYS A 268 -18.50 6.67 -6.30
N GLU A 269 -18.93 7.45 -5.32
CA GLU A 269 -19.68 8.68 -5.48
C GLU A 269 -18.82 9.81 -6.04
N GLY A 270 -17.49 9.69 -5.93
CA GLY A 270 -16.53 10.69 -6.36
C GLY A 270 -16.60 11.95 -5.51
N THR A 271 -16.76 11.79 -4.19
CA THR A 271 -16.80 12.92 -3.25
C THR A 271 -15.40 13.37 -2.83
N MET A 272 -14.43 12.47 -2.93
CA MET A 272 -13.03 12.66 -2.54
C MET A 272 -12.07 12.20 -3.64
N TYR A 273 -10.97 12.92 -3.79
CA TYR A 273 -9.97 12.64 -4.81
C TYR A 273 -8.55 12.65 -4.25
N ASN A 274 -7.78 11.64 -4.62
CA ASN A 274 -6.36 11.50 -4.32
C ASN A 274 -5.51 12.13 -5.42
N LEU A 275 -4.48 12.90 -5.05
CA LEU A 275 -3.50 13.45 -5.98
C LEU A 275 -2.54 12.33 -6.42
N VAL A 276 -2.65 11.87 -7.66
CA VAL A 276 -1.87 10.73 -8.16
C VAL A 276 -0.40 11.09 -8.31
N GLY A 277 0.47 10.32 -7.64
CA GLY A 277 1.92 10.55 -7.69
C GLY A 277 2.43 11.71 -6.83
N PHE A 278 1.60 12.24 -5.93
CA PHE A 278 1.94 13.33 -5.02
C PHE A 278 2.25 12.83 -3.60
N GLN A 279 2.87 11.67 -3.49
CA GLN A 279 3.50 11.29 -2.24
C GLN A 279 4.47 12.40 -1.82
N THR A 280 4.44 12.79 -0.54
CA THR A 280 5.22 13.96 -0.10
C THR A 280 5.57 13.90 1.37
N HIS A 281 6.71 14.47 1.74
CA HIS A 281 7.11 14.78 3.11
C HIS A 281 7.20 16.30 3.38
N LEU A 282 6.57 17.11 2.52
CA LEU A 282 6.40 18.53 2.81
C LEU A 282 5.62 18.73 4.12
N LYS A 283 5.94 19.76 4.87
CA LYS A 283 5.13 20.18 6.03
C LYS A 283 3.70 20.51 5.59
N PHE A 284 2.69 20.27 6.42
CA PHE A 284 1.27 20.45 6.05
C PHE A 284 0.96 21.83 5.48
N GLY A 285 1.51 22.90 6.08
CA GLY A 285 1.36 24.27 5.56
C GLY A 285 1.96 24.44 4.16
N GLU A 286 3.09 23.79 3.88
CA GLU A 286 3.72 23.81 2.56
C GLU A 286 2.94 22.99 1.54
N GLN A 287 2.37 21.85 1.93
CA GLN A 287 1.50 21.07 1.03
C GLN A 287 0.32 21.92 0.58
N LYS A 288 -0.38 22.60 1.52
CA LYS A 288 -1.48 23.50 1.17
C LYS A 288 -1.00 24.62 0.25
N ARG A 289 0.09 25.31 0.61
CA ARG A 289 0.63 26.46 -0.15
C ARG A 289 1.03 26.06 -1.57
N VAL A 290 1.83 25.00 -1.70
CA VAL A 290 2.40 24.60 -2.99
C VAL A 290 1.37 23.92 -3.88
N PHE A 291 0.57 23.00 -3.34
CA PHE A 291 -0.40 22.27 -4.16
C PHE A 291 -1.61 23.14 -4.56
N SER A 292 -1.91 24.20 -3.81
CA SER A 292 -2.91 25.21 -4.26
C SER A 292 -2.42 26.08 -5.42
N MET A 293 -1.16 26.00 -5.83
CA MET A 293 -0.67 26.64 -7.06
C MET A 293 -1.12 25.91 -8.33
N ILE A 294 -1.56 24.65 -8.22
CA ILE A 294 -2.13 23.89 -9.33
C ILE A 294 -3.48 24.52 -9.69
N PRO A 295 -3.71 24.97 -10.94
CA PRO A 295 -4.86 25.79 -11.30
C PRO A 295 -6.23 25.23 -10.89
N GLY A 296 -6.43 23.94 -11.03
CA GLY A 296 -7.67 23.27 -10.59
C GLY A 296 -7.80 23.08 -9.08
N LEU A 297 -6.76 23.39 -8.29
CA LEU A 297 -6.69 23.13 -6.83
C LEU A 297 -6.47 24.40 -6.00
N LYS A 298 -6.67 25.58 -6.57
CA LYS A 298 -6.42 26.87 -5.90
C LYS A 298 -7.16 26.98 -4.56
N GLU A 299 -8.40 26.54 -4.50
CA GLU A 299 -9.24 26.55 -3.30
C GLU A 299 -9.40 25.14 -2.70
N ALA A 300 -8.44 24.24 -2.94
CA ALA A 300 -8.56 22.86 -2.52
C ALA A 300 -8.66 22.71 -1.00
N GLU A 301 -9.66 21.94 -0.58
CA GLU A 301 -9.87 21.52 0.80
C GLU A 301 -9.24 20.13 0.99
N PHE A 302 -8.13 20.08 1.75
CA PHE A 302 -7.40 18.86 2.03
C PHE A 302 -8.05 18.12 3.21
N ILE A 303 -8.68 16.98 2.95
CA ILE A 303 -9.24 16.10 3.97
C ILE A 303 -8.10 15.33 4.66
N ARG A 304 -7.09 14.97 3.86
CA ARG A 304 -5.91 14.26 4.34
C ARG A 304 -4.67 14.88 3.69
N TYR A 305 -3.70 15.20 4.50
CA TYR A 305 -2.37 15.59 4.03
C TYR A 305 -1.50 14.35 3.75
N GLY A 306 -0.55 14.50 2.86
CA GLY A 306 0.51 13.55 2.68
C GLY A 306 1.35 13.43 3.96
N VAL A 307 1.66 12.21 4.36
CA VAL A 307 2.50 11.92 5.52
C VAL A 307 3.58 10.93 5.13
N MET A 308 4.76 11.12 5.70
CA MET A 308 5.84 10.16 5.58
C MET A 308 5.87 9.25 6.79
N HIS A 309 6.16 7.98 6.55
CA HIS A 309 6.37 7.00 7.61
C HIS A 309 7.57 6.14 7.30
N ARG A 310 8.21 5.70 8.37
CA ARG A 310 9.32 4.77 8.29
C ARG A 310 8.79 3.34 8.21
N ASN A 311 9.09 2.67 7.11
CA ASN A 311 8.83 1.27 6.92
C ASN A 311 9.98 0.44 7.49
N THR A 312 9.64 -0.63 8.18
CA THR A 312 10.59 -1.58 8.77
C THR A 312 10.47 -2.91 8.05
N TYR A 313 11.59 -3.52 7.69
CA TYR A 313 11.63 -4.86 7.11
C TYR A 313 12.88 -5.62 7.53
N ILE A 314 12.84 -6.95 7.39
CA ILE A 314 13.96 -7.85 7.66
C ILE A 314 14.75 -8.16 6.39
N ASN A 315 15.99 -8.59 6.54
CA ASN A 315 16.80 -9.07 5.41
C ASN A 315 16.41 -10.51 5.06
N SER A 316 15.27 -10.69 4.40
CA SER A 316 14.68 -12.00 4.08
C SER A 316 15.62 -12.96 3.39
N PRO A 317 16.43 -12.57 2.37
CA PRO A 317 17.36 -13.50 1.72
C PRO A 317 18.39 -14.15 2.65
N LYS A 318 18.66 -13.52 3.80
CA LYS A 318 19.61 -14.04 4.80
C LYS A 318 18.93 -14.76 5.96
N LEU A 319 17.64 -14.51 6.17
CA LEU A 319 16.93 -14.93 7.37
C LEU A 319 15.88 -15.99 7.13
N LEU A 320 15.31 -16.05 5.93
CA LEU A 320 14.21 -16.93 5.59
C LEU A 320 14.61 -17.98 4.56
N ASN A 321 13.91 -19.11 4.60
CA ASN A 321 13.94 -20.10 3.53
C ASN A 321 12.87 -19.79 2.46
N ASP A 322 12.77 -20.63 1.42
CA ASP A 322 11.80 -20.51 0.31
C ASP A 322 10.32 -20.59 0.73
N HIS A 323 10.06 -21.03 1.96
CA HIS A 323 8.71 -21.11 2.55
C HIS A 323 8.40 -19.95 3.49
N TYR A 324 9.26 -18.91 3.52
CA TYR A 324 9.16 -17.77 4.44
C TYR A 324 9.36 -18.14 5.92
N GLN A 325 9.88 -19.33 6.23
CA GLN A 325 10.24 -19.74 7.58
C GLN A 325 11.57 -19.12 8.00
N LEU A 326 11.65 -18.70 9.25
CA LEU A 326 12.92 -18.27 9.85
C LEU A 326 13.91 -19.44 9.91
N LEU A 327 15.08 -19.28 9.31
CA LEU A 327 16.13 -20.34 9.26
C LEU A 327 16.51 -20.88 10.65
N LYS A 328 16.47 -20.02 11.68
CA LYS A 328 16.80 -20.40 13.06
C LYS A 328 15.65 -21.10 13.79
N ASN A 329 14.41 -20.88 13.36
CA ASN A 329 13.22 -21.47 13.98
C ASN A 329 12.11 -21.66 12.93
N PRO A 330 11.91 -22.88 12.40
CA PRO A 330 10.95 -23.17 11.35
C PRO A 330 9.47 -23.05 11.80
N ASN A 331 9.18 -22.80 13.08
CA ASN A 331 7.85 -22.50 13.54
C ASN A 331 7.44 -21.05 13.26
N ILE A 332 8.40 -20.16 12.96
CA ILE A 332 8.16 -18.75 12.74
C ILE A 332 8.21 -18.43 11.25
N TYR A 333 7.10 -17.93 10.72
CA TYR A 333 6.95 -17.44 9.36
C TYR A 333 6.87 -15.93 9.35
N PHE A 334 7.36 -15.30 8.28
CA PHE A 334 7.17 -13.86 8.04
C PHE A 334 6.41 -13.67 6.75
N ALA A 335 5.39 -12.80 6.75
CA ALA A 335 4.54 -12.52 5.59
C ALA A 335 4.31 -11.02 5.39
N GLY A 336 4.11 -10.62 4.14
CA GLY A 336 3.84 -9.23 3.77
C GLY A 336 5.07 -8.34 3.78
N GLN A 337 4.85 -7.05 3.84
CA GLN A 337 5.90 -6.05 3.61
C GLN A 337 7.04 -6.07 4.66
N ILE A 338 6.83 -6.68 5.82
CA ILE A 338 7.90 -6.91 6.80
C ILE A 338 9.04 -7.76 6.22
N THR A 339 8.78 -8.57 5.20
CA THR A 339 9.79 -9.39 4.51
C THR A 339 10.60 -8.61 3.46
N GLY A 340 10.28 -7.33 3.21
CA GLY A 340 10.85 -6.56 2.11
C GLY A 340 10.08 -6.69 0.79
N VAL A 341 9.03 -7.50 0.75
CA VAL A 341 8.10 -7.57 -0.38
C VAL A 341 7.34 -6.25 -0.50
N GLU A 342 7.29 -5.68 -1.69
CA GLU A 342 6.62 -4.42 -1.94
C GLU A 342 5.35 -4.56 -2.79
N GLY A 343 4.30 -3.91 -2.31
CA GLY A 343 2.99 -3.88 -2.95
C GLY A 343 1.93 -4.63 -2.15
N TYR A 344 0.69 -4.18 -2.32
CA TYR A 344 -0.45 -4.76 -1.61
C TYR A 344 -0.77 -6.19 -2.09
N VAL A 345 -0.68 -6.40 -3.40
CA VAL A 345 -0.97 -7.72 -4.02
C VAL A 345 0.13 -8.71 -3.70
N GLU A 346 1.38 -8.29 -3.77
CA GLU A 346 2.56 -9.06 -3.44
C GLU A 346 2.56 -9.45 -1.95
N SER A 347 2.20 -8.50 -1.07
CA SER A 347 2.03 -8.78 0.37
C SER A 347 0.92 -9.81 0.62
N THR A 348 -0.20 -9.70 -0.12
CA THR A 348 -1.30 -10.67 -0.06
C THR A 348 -0.84 -12.06 -0.50
N ALA A 349 -0.09 -12.15 -1.62
CA ALA A 349 0.43 -13.40 -2.14
C ALA A 349 1.40 -14.09 -1.15
N SER A 350 2.26 -13.31 -0.48
CA SER A 350 3.13 -13.85 0.55
C SER A 350 2.35 -14.38 1.75
N GLY A 351 1.29 -13.68 2.18
CA GLY A 351 0.37 -14.14 3.24
C GLY A 351 -0.33 -15.44 2.88
N TYR A 352 -0.82 -15.53 1.63
CA TYR A 352 -1.41 -16.75 1.09
C TYR A 352 -0.42 -17.93 1.16
N TYR A 353 0.81 -17.74 0.65
CA TYR A 353 1.80 -18.80 0.59
C TYR A 353 2.30 -19.23 1.97
N CYS A 354 2.54 -18.27 2.87
CA CYS A 354 2.86 -18.58 4.27
C CYS A 354 1.77 -19.41 4.95
N ALA A 355 0.50 -19.08 4.70
CA ALA A 355 -0.63 -19.81 5.27
C ALA A 355 -0.67 -21.26 4.80
N ILE A 356 -0.44 -21.52 3.51
CA ILE A 356 -0.42 -22.88 2.97
C ILE A 356 0.76 -23.65 3.54
N SER A 357 1.95 -23.06 3.59
CA SER A 357 3.15 -23.68 4.16
C SER A 357 2.97 -23.99 5.65
N ALA A 358 2.42 -23.05 6.42
CA ALA A 358 2.12 -23.25 7.83
C ALA A 358 1.04 -24.32 8.06
N ALA A 359 0.03 -24.38 7.18
CA ALA A 359 -1.00 -25.42 7.22
C ALA A 359 -0.41 -26.82 6.97
N SER A 360 0.44 -26.97 5.95
CA SER A 360 1.11 -28.24 5.67
C SER A 360 1.97 -28.69 6.86
N GLN A 361 2.76 -27.77 7.44
CA GLN A 361 3.52 -28.07 8.66
C GLN A 361 2.62 -28.50 9.83
N PHE A 362 1.51 -27.78 10.04
CA PHE A 362 0.54 -28.07 11.11
C PHE A 362 -0.10 -29.45 10.96
N LEU A 363 -0.39 -29.86 9.73
CA LEU A 363 -1.00 -31.15 9.38
C LEU A 363 0.05 -32.28 9.26
N GLY A 364 1.35 -31.98 9.27
CA GLY A 364 2.43 -32.93 9.06
C GLY A 364 2.57 -33.38 7.61
N GLU A 365 2.18 -32.52 6.67
CA GLU A 365 2.28 -32.72 5.23
C GLU A 365 3.58 -32.10 4.67
N GLU A 366 3.96 -32.48 3.44
CA GLU A 366 5.06 -31.83 2.74
C GLU A 366 4.77 -30.37 2.44
N LEU A 367 5.79 -29.52 2.60
CA LEU A 367 5.65 -28.09 2.30
C LEU A 367 5.47 -27.88 0.79
N PRO A 368 4.59 -26.94 0.38
CA PRO A 368 4.33 -26.67 -1.03
C PRO A 368 5.56 -26.06 -1.71
N ILE A 369 5.85 -26.49 -2.92
CA ILE A 369 6.94 -25.93 -3.74
C ILE A 369 6.34 -24.99 -4.78
N LEU A 370 6.77 -23.73 -4.78
CA LEU A 370 6.44 -22.80 -5.87
C LEU A 370 7.29 -23.10 -7.09
N SER A 371 6.66 -23.14 -8.26
CA SER A 371 7.35 -23.20 -9.54
C SER A 371 8.27 -21.98 -9.72
N ASP A 372 9.44 -22.16 -10.35
CA ASP A 372 10.36 -21.07 -10.70
C ASP A 372 9.75 -20.03 -11.64
N CYS A 373 8.67 -20.40 -12.33
CA CYS A 373 7.91 -19.52 -13.24
C CYS A 373 6.89 -18.62 -12.52
N LYS A 374 6.72 -18.73 -11.19
CA LYS A 374 5.77 -17.92 -10.45
C LYS A 374 6.31 -16.52 -10.18
N ILE A 375 5.49 -15.51 -10.50
CA ILE A 375 5.83 -14.09 -10.31
C ILE A 375 6.13 -13.80 -8.82
N GLY A 376 5.37 -14.37 -7.90
CA GLY A 376 5.58 -14.20 -6.45
C GLY A 376 6.94 -14.67 -5.96
N ARG A 377 7.59 -15.62 -6.65
CA ARG A 377 8.93 -16.11 -6.29
C ARG A 377 10.05 -15.15 -6.70
N ALA A 378 9.82 -14.31 -7.69
CA ALA A 378 10.82 -13.33 -8.15
C ALA A 378 11.10 -12.21 -7.14
N HIS A 379 10.32 -12.12 -6.08
CA HIS A 379 10.45 -11.10 -5.04
C HIS A 379 11.02 -11.62 -3.71
N VAL A 380 11.48 -12.86 -3.68
CA VAL A 380 12.07 -13.49 -2.49
C VAL A 380 13.60 -13.50 -2.54
#